data_d23450eb5bbf8a7ecbce87b237f98afc
#
_entry.id   d23450eb5bbf8a7ecbce87b237f98afc
#
_cell.length_a   1.000
_cell.length_b   1.000
_cell.length_c   1.000
_cell.angle_alpha   90.00
_cell.angle_beta   90.00
_cell.angle_gamma   90.00
#
_symmetry.space_group_name_H-M   'P 1'
#
loop_
_entity.id
_entity.type
_entity.pdbx_description
1 polymer ?
#
loop_
_entity_poly.entity_id
_entity_poly.type
_entity_poly.pdbx_seq_one_letter_code
_entity_poly.pdbx_strand_id
1 'polypeptide(L)'
;DQAVADGLTVPIKYHPRIAKVLLDQKKVKQIEDYYQKCFDDGATAEDIETSKTAMSSMEIILGEPSRLERLAVDIHDHYVSACANDPDRVQKAMIVCSNRKIAYDLLLKFKEHYPEWFEKKKVPDGSSASEEELRELKPMPFIAMVASVASNDASGMYKYLGGAANSK
;
A
#
# COMPACT_ATOMS: atom_id res chain seq x y z
N ASP A 1 29.59 -0.64 -9.83
CA ASP A 1 29.46 -0.09 -8.48
C ASP A 1 30.50 -0.76 -7.58
N GLN A 2 31.46 0.04 -7.07
CA GLN A 2 32.62 -0.45 -6.29
C GLN A 2 32.13 -1.23 -5.04
N ALA A 3 31.10 -0.76 -4.36
CA ALA A 3 30.58 -1.40 -3.15
C ALA A 3 30.03 -2.82 -3.38
N VAL A 4 29.53 -3.09 -4.57
CA VAL A 4 29.10 -4.44 -4.98
C VAL A 4 30.32 -5.31 -5.28
N ALA A 5 31.34 -4.77 -5.96
CA ALA A 5 32.57 -5.49 -6.25
C ALA A 5 33.36 -5.85 -4.98
N ASP A 6 33.32 -4.95 -3.98
CA ASP A 6 33.98 -5.15 -2.69
C ASP A 6 33.17 -6.04 -1.71
N GLY A 7 31.99 -6.52 -2.13
CA GLY A 7 31.10 -7.37 -1.32
C GLY A 7 30.42 -6.65 -0.14
N LEU A 8 30.45 -5.32 -0.11
CA LEU A 8 29.83 -4.51 0.95
C LEU A 8 28.33 -4.36 0.77
N THR A 9 27.83 -4.48 -0.45
CA THR A 9 26.42 -4.45 -0.81
C THR A 9 26.09 -5.53 -1.83
N VAL A 10 24.78 -5.81 -1.98
CA VAL A 10 24.27 -6.72 -3.02
C VAL A 10 23.77 -5.93 -4.23
N PRO A 11 23.83 -6.47 -5.46
CA PRO A 11 23.30 -5.80 -6.62
C PRO A 11 21.78 -5.68 -6.53
N ILE A 12 21.25 -4.50 -6.89
CA ILE A 12 19.80 -4.29 -6.98
C ILE A 12 19.33 -4.89 -8.30
N LYS A 13 18.39 -5.82 -8.23
CA LYS A 13 17.70 -6.39 -9.39
C LYS A 13 16.35 -5.75 -9.57
N TYR A 14 16.10 -5.13 -10.72
CA TYR A 14 14.83 -4.53 -11.07
C TYR A 14 13.97 -5.53 -11.86
N HIS A 15 12.78 -5.79 -11.37
CA HIS A 15 11.76 -6.59 -12.06
C HIS A 15 10.55 -5.69 -12.38
N PRO A 16 10.57 -4.95 -13.49
CA PRO A 16 9.46 -4.07 -13.83
C PRO A 16 8.20 -4.90 -14.11
N ARG A 17 7.12 -4.60 -13.40
CA ARG A 17 5.79 -5.16 -13.65
C ARG A 17 4.87 -4.05 -14.11
N ILE A 18 4.30 -4.18 -15.29
CA ILE A 18 3.32 -3.24 -15.81
C ILE A 18 1.96 -3.62 -15.22
N ALA A 19 1.47 -2.84 -14.26
CA ALA A 19 0.09 -2.93 -13.85
C ALA A 19 -0.78 -2.47 -15.04
N LYS A 20 -1.49 -3.40 -15.68
CA LYS A 20 -2.52 -3.07 -16.68
C LYS A 20 -3.68 -2.40 -15.95
N VAL A 21 -3.63 -1.08 -15.86
CA VAL A 21 -4.75 -0.27 -15.36
C VAL A 21 -5.72 -0.12 -16.53
N LEU A 22 -6.71 -0.99 -16.59
CA LEU A 22 -7.88 -0.75 -17.40
C LEU A 22 -8.77 0.21 -16.59
N LEU A 23 -8.65 1.51 -16.85
CA LEU A 23 -9.68 2.45 -16.46
C LEU A 23 -10.99 1.97 -17.09
N ASP A 24 -11.98 1.71 -16.26
CA ASP A 24 -13.32 1.41 -16.75
C ASP A 24 -13.78 2.60 -17.59
N GLN A 25 -14.01 2.37 -18.88
CA GLN A 25 -14.45 3.43 -19.81
C GLN A 25 -15.71 4.15 -19.31
N LYS A 26 -16.56 3.47 -18.52
CA LYS A 26 -17.72 4.10 -17.87
C LYS A 26 -17.31 5.16 -16.85
N LYS A 27 -16.26 4.91 -16.06
CA LYS A 27 -15.76 5.88 -15.08
C LYS A 27 -15.08 7.08 -15.75
N VAL A 28 -14.33 6.85 -16.83
CA VAL A 28 -13.76 7.94 -17.64
C VAL A 28 -14.87 8.83 -18.18
N LYS A 29 -15.90 8.23 -18.77
CA LYS A 29 -17.05 8.98 -19.28
C LYS A 29 -17.80 9.74 -18.18
N GLN A 30 -18.02 9.14 -17.01
CA GLN A 30 -18.65 9.83 -15.88
C GLN A 30 -17.85 11.04 -15.40
N ILE A 31 -16.52 10.98 -15.43
CA ILE A 31 -15.64 12.10 -15.09
C ILE A 31 -15.75 13.18 -16.16
N GLU A 32 -15.73 12.82 -17.43
CA GLU A 32 -15.90 13.76 -18.55
C GLU A 32 -17.28 14.44 -18.50
N ASP A 33 -18.36 13.68 -18.31
CA ASP A 33 -19.73 14.19 -18.17
C ASP A 33 -19.87 15.13 -16.96
N TYR A 34 -19.19 14.83 -15.85
CA TYR A 34 -19.15 15.71 -14.67
C TYR A 34 -18.48 17.06 -14.97
N TYR A 35 -17.31 17.05 -15.61
CA TYR A 35 -16.63 18.29 -15.98
C TYR A 35 -17.39 19.09 -17.04
N GLN A 36 -18.03 18.42 -17.98
CA GLN A 36 -18.89 19.09 -18.95
C GLN A 36 -20.06 19.80 -18.24
N LYS A 37 -20.71 19.14 -17.30
CA LYS A 37 -21.77 19.74 -16.50
C LYS A 37 -21.29 20.94 -15.68
N CYS A 38 -20.11 20.86 -15.06
CA CYS A 38 -19.50 22.00 -14.35
C CYS A 38 -19.27 23.20 -15.29
N PHE A 39 -18.84 22.94 -16.52
CA PHE A 39 -18.68 23.96 -17.53
C PHE A 39 -20.02 24.60 -17.93
N ASP A 40 -21.05 23.79 -18.15
CA ASP A 40 -22.40 24.25 -18.48
C ASP A 40 -23.04 25.04 -17.32
N ASP A 41 -22.70 24.73 -16.08
CA ASP A 41 -23.12 25.43 -14.85
C ASP A 41 -22.30 26.72 -14.58
N GLY A 42 -21.36 27.10 -15.47
CA GLY A 42 -20.66 28.38 -15.45
C GLY A 42 -19.24 28.35 -14.86
N ALA A 43 -18.67 27.17 -14.62
CA ALA A 43 -17.25 27.07 -14.27
C ALA A 43 -16.36 27.47 -15.45
N THR A 44 -15.27 28.20 -15.20
CA THR A 44 -14.34 28.58 -16.27
C THR A 44 -13.50 27.39 -16.72
N ALA A 45 -13.02 27.44 -17.96
CA ALA A 45 -12.09 26.42 -18.47
C ALA A 45 -10.82 26.33 -17.61
N GLU A 46 -10.37 27.43 -17.02
CA GLU A 46 -9.21 27.50 -16.13
C GLU A 46 -9.49 26.82 -14.76
N ASP A 47 -10.70 26.99 -14.19
CA ASP A 47 -11.12 26.32 -12.98
C ASP A 47 -11.20 24.80 -13.17
N ILE A 48 -11.72 24.37 -14.34
CA ILE A 48 -11.79 22.95 -14.70
C ILE A 48 -10.40 22.36 -14.89
N GLU A 49 -9.50 23.04 -15.59
CA GLU A 49 -8.12 22.61 -15.81
C GLU A 49 -7.35 22.51 -14.48
N THR A 50 -7.51 23.52 -13.61
CA THR A 50 -6.93 23.53 -12.26
C THR A 50 -7.48 22.38 -11.41
N SER A 51 -8.78 22.12 -11.48
CA SER A 51 -9.42 21.00 -10.78
C SER A 51 -8.95 19.63 -11.32
N LYS A 52 -8.83 19.48 -12.65
CA LYS A 52 -8.28 18.26 -13.29
C LYS A 52 -6.83 18.02 -12.89
N THR A 53 -6.04 19.08 -12.78
CA THR A 53 -4.63 19.02 -12.37
C THR A 53 -4.51 18.70 -10.88
N ALA A 54 -5.34 19.32 -10.03
CA ALA A 54 -5.35 19.12 -8.58
C ALA A 54 -5.88 17.73 -8.17
N MET A 55 -6.92 17.24 -8.84
CA MET A 55 -7.33 15.85 -8.77
C MET A 55 -6.48 15.06 -9.75
N SER A 56 -5.20 14.83 -9.40
CA SER A 56 -4.32 14.16 -10.32
C SER A 56 -4.98 12.86 -10.76
N SER A 57 -5.25 12.74 -12.05
CA SER A 57 -5.82 11.54 -12.68
C SER A 57 -5.06 10.28 -12.24
N MET A 58 -3.80 10.46 -11.86
CA MET A 58 -2.92 9.41 -11.33
C MET A 58 -3.37 8.90 -9.95
N GLU A 59 -3.80 9.78 -9.02
CA GLU A 59 -4.27 9.32 -7.69
C GLU A 59 -5.56 8.52 -7.78
N ILE A 60 -6.48 8.93 -8.66
CA ILE A 60 -7.71 8.20 -8.92
C ILE A 60 -7.40 6.82 -9.52
N ILE A 61 -6.46 6.77 -10.48
CA ILE A 61 -6.02 5.53 -11.12
C ILE A 61 -5.32 4.62 -10.11
N LEU A 62 -4.39 5.15 -9.34
CA LEU A 62 -3.61 4.38 -8.37
C LEU A 62 -4.44 3.90 -7.19
N GLY A 63 -5.43 4.68 -6.76
CA GLY A 63 -6.32 4.37 -5.64
C GLY A 63 -7.60 3.62 -6.02
N GLU A 64 -7.77 3.21 -7.28
CA GLU A 64 -8.96 2.48 -7.73
C GLU A 64 -9.09 1.14 -6.98
N PRO A 65 -10.26 0.87 -6.31
CA PRO A 65 -10.40 -0.28 -5.41
C PRO A 65 -10.14 -1.63 -6.06
N SER A 66 -10.61 -1.86 -7.29
CA SER A 66 -10.39 -3.14 -7.99
C SER A 66 -8.93 -3.33 -8.43
N ARG A 67 -8.21 -2.23 -8.63
CA ARG A 67 -6.77 -2.25 -8.86
C ARG A 67 -6.02 -2.61 -7.59
N LEU A 68 -6.36 -1.98 -6.46
CA LEU A 68 -5.73 -2.26 -5.16
C LEU A 68 -5.98 -3.70 -4.72
N GLU A 69 -7.16 -4.25 -4.99
CA GLU A 69 -7.48 -5.65 -4.73
C GLU A 69 -6.57 -6.59 -5.52
N ARG A 70 -6.47 -6.41 -6.84
CA ARG A 70 -5.57 -7.21 -7.69
C ARG A 70 -4.10 -7.05 -7.30
N LEU A 71 -3.71 -5.83 -6.90
CA LEU A 71 -2.35 -5.55 -6.45
C LEU A 71 -2.05 -6.27 -5.13
N ALA A 72 -2.99 -6.31 -4.17
CA ALA A 72 -2.81 -7.05 -2.93
C ALA A 72 -2.60 -8.54 -3.17
N VAL A 73 -3.37 -9.14 -4.08
CA VAL A 73 -3.21 -10.55 -4.47
C VAL A 73 -1.86 -10.78 -5.16
N ASP A 74 -1.49 -9.96 -6.16
CA ASP A 74 -0.22 -10.11 -6.89
C ASP A 74 1.00 -9.98 -5.97
N ILE A 75 0.98 -9.02 -5.02
CA ILE A 75 2.06 -8.85 -4.05
C ILE A 75 2.14 -10.05 -3.10
N HIS A 76 0.99 -10.52 -2.60
CA HIS A 76 0.92 -11.68 -1.73
C HIS A 76 1.54 -12.90 -2.42
N ASP A 77 1.05 -13.25 -3.60
CA ASP A 77 1.50 -14.44 -4.34
C ASP A 77 2.98 -14.37 -4.68
N HIS A 78 3.45 -13.18 -5.07
CA HIS A 78 4.87 -12.95 -5.31
C HIS A 78 5.72 -13.15 -4.06
N TYR A 79 5.28 -12.60 -2.92
CA TYR A 79 6.00 -12.72 -1.66
C TYR A 79 6.04 -14.16 -1.17
N VAL A 80 4.90 -14.86 -1.17
CA VAL A 80 4.82 -16.26 -0.77
C VAL A 80 5.69 -17.15 -1.67
N SER A 81 5.65 -16.91 -2.99
CA SER A 81 6.50 -17.64 -3.94
C SER A 81 7.99 -17.36 -3.70
N ALA A 82 8.37 -16.13 -3.39
CA ALA A 82 9.76 -15.79 -3.06
C ALA A 82 10.23 -16.51 -1.80
N CYS A 83 9.40 -16.54 -0.75
CA CYS A 83 9.71 -17.29 0.48
C CYS A 83 9.83 -18.81 0.24
N ALA A 84 8.95 -19.37 -0.59
CA ALA A 84 8.97 -20.80 -0.92
C ALA A 84 10.21 -21.20 -1.75
N ASN A 85 10.70 -20.31 -2.60
CA ASN A 85 11.89 -20.56 -3.43
C ASN A 85 13.21 -20.50 -2.67
N ASP A 86 13.24 -19.83 -1.50
CA ASP A 86 14.43 -19.71 -0.66
C ASP A 86 14.01 -19.76 0.82
N PRO A 87 13.64 -20.96 1.34
CA PRO A 87 13.07 -21.12 2.68
C PRO A 87 14.10 -20.87 3.80
N ASP A 88 15.38 -21.03 3.52
CA ASP A 88 16.46 -20.83 4.50
C ASP A 88 16.77 -19.34 4.72
N ARG A 89 16.22 -18.46 3.88
CA ARG A 89 16.45 -17.02 3.95
C ARG A 89 15.23 -16.28 4.47
N VAL A 90 15.45 -15.49 5.52
CA VAL A 90 14.41 -14.57 6.01
C VAL A 90 14.13 -13.51 4.96
N GLN A 91 12.95 -13.59 4.32
CA GLN A 91 12.49 -12.62 3.35
C GLN A 91 11.77 -11.48 4.05
N LYS A 92 12.09 -10.24 3.66
CA LYS A 92 11.39 -9.03 4.10
C LYS A 92 10.95 -8.24 2.88
N ALA A 93 9.75 -7.69 2.93
CA ALA A 93 9.22 -6.86 1.86
C ALA A 93 8.85 -5.46 2.37
N MET A 94 9.04 -4.46 1.53
CA MET A 94 8.60 -3.10 1.78
C MET A 94 7.78 -2.63 0.58
N ILE A 95 6.55 -2.21 0.83
CA ILE A 95 5.66 -1.66 -0.18
C ILE A 95 5.66 -0.14 -0.02
N VAL A 96 6.07 0.57 -1.07
CA VAL A 96 6.05 2.04 -1.09
C VAL A 96 4.90 2.50 -1.98
N CYS A 97 3.97 3.26 -1.41
CA CYS A 97 2.82 3.81 -2.09
C CYS A 97 3.02 5.31 -2.39
N SER A 98 2.32 5.82 -3.40
CA SER A 98 2.41 7.23 -3.82
C SER A 98 1.90 8.20 -2.76
N ASN A 99 0.93 7.78 -1.93
CA ASN A 99 0.47 8.57 -0.80
C ASN A 99 -0.07 7.67 0.33
N ARG A 100 -0.31 8.27 1.50
CA ARG A 100 -0.75 7.58 2.72
C ARG A 100 -2.14 6.96 2.60
N LYS A 101 -3.05 7.63 1.89
CA LYS A 101 -4.41 7.12 1.67
C LYS A 101 -4.39 5.83 0.87
N ILE A 102 -3.64 5.81 -0.23
CA ILE A 102 -3.49 4.60 -1.06
C ILE A 102 -2.81 3.47 -0.28
N ALA A 103 -1.80 3.79 0.55
CA ALA A 103 -1.18 2.80 1.42
C ALA A 103 -2.18 2.18 2.42
N TYR A 104 -3.04 3.00 3.01
CA TYR A 104 -4.06 2.53 3.93
C TYR A 104 -5.16 1.71 3.23
N ASP A 105 -5.64 2.19 2.08
CA ASP A 105 -6.64 1.48 1.28
C ASP A 105 -6.10 0.10 0.82
N LEU A 106 -4.83 0.03 0.40
CA LEU A 106 -4.15 -1.22 0.08
C LEU A 106 -4.03 -2.14 1.31
N LEU A 107 -3.68 -1.58 2.48
CA LEU A 107 -3.63 -2.34 3.73
C LEU A 107 -4.99 -2.95 4.07
N LEU A 108 -6.08 -2.21 3.85
CA LEU A 108 -7.44 -2.73 4.05
C LEU A 108 -7.76 -3.89 3.10
N LYS A 109 -7.27 -3.84 1.86
CA LYS A 109 -7.41 -4.96 0.91
C LYS A 109 -6.62 -6.19 1.36
N PHE A 110 -5.41 -6.02 1.87
CA PHE A 110 -4.69 -7.12 2.49
C PHE A 110 -5.45 -7.70 3.68
N LYS A 111 -6.05 -6.87 4.52
CA LYS A 111 -6.82 -7.34 5.69
C LYS A 111 -8.09 -8.09 5.29
N GLU A 112 -8.72 -7.70 4.19
CA GLU A 112 -9.91 -8.36 3.65
C GLU A 112 -9.58 -9.76 3.10
N HIS A 113 -8.47 -9.90 2.35
CA HIS A 113 -8.09 -11.14 1.69
C HIS A 113 -7.23 -12.08 2.54
N TYR A 114 -6.40 -11.52 3.43
CA TYR A 114 -5.40 -12.24 4.22
C TYR A 114 -5.45 -11.82 5.70
N PRO A 115 -6.58 -12.03 6.41
CA PRO A 115 -6.76 -11.60 7.79
C PRO A 115 -5.72 -12.19 8.75
N GLU A 116 -5.21 -13.39 8.47
CA GLU A 116 -4.18 -14.08 9.25
C GLU A 116 -2.87 -13.28 9.33
N TRP A 117 -2.55 -12.45 8.33
CA TRP A 117 -1.38 -11.57 8.35
C TRP A 117 -1.48 -10.43 9.35
N PHE A 118 -2.67 -10.19 9.89
CA PHE A 118 -2.95 -9.15 10.90
C PHE A 118 -3.03 -9.71 12.31
N GLU A 119 -2.96 -11.04 12.47
CA GLU A 119 -2.84 -11.67 13.77
C GLU A 119 -1.50 -11.33 14.40
N LYS A 120 -1.55 -10.93 15.70
CA LYS A 120 -0.33 -10.60 16.42
C LYS A 120 0.31 -11.88 16.95
N LYS A 121 1.43 -12.24 16.37
CA LYS A 121 2.24 -13.40 16.79
C LYS A 121 3.61 -12.91 17.29
N LYS A 122 4.21 -13.64 18.23
CA LYS A 122 5.58 -13.35 18.71
C LYS A 122 6.62 -13.76 17.67
N VAL A 123 6.36 -14.87 17.00
CA VAL A 123 7.19 -15.41 15.92
C VAL A 123 6.28 -15.91 14.79
N PRO A 124 6.76 -15.96 13.54
CA PRO A 124 6.06 -16.58 12.42
C PRO A 124 5.81 -18.07 12.69
N ASP A 125 4.75 -18.62 12.08
CA ASP A 125 4.46 -20.05 12.17
C ASP A 125 5.63 -20.87 11.57
N GLY A 126 6.01 -21.95 12.26
CA GLY A 126 7.15 -22.79 11.85
C GLY A 126 8.52 -22.28 12.29
N SER A 127 8.61 -21.14 12.94
CA SER A 127 9.88 -20.63 13.51
C SER A 127 10.16 -21.32 14.85
N SER A 128 11.41 -21.70 15.09
CA SER A 128 11.89 -22.15 16.39
C SER A 128 12.50 -20.96 17.13
N ALA A 129 11.92 -20.60 18.27
CA ALA A 129 12.49 -19.63 19.18
C ALA A 129 12.55 -20.25 20.59
N SER A 130 13.60 -19.94 21.34
CA SER A 130 13.72 -20.38 22.73
C SER A 130 12.69 -19.67 23.63
N GLU A 131 12.38 -20.26 24.79
CA GLU A 131 11.47 -19.63 25.74
C GLU A 131 11.99 -18.27 26.23
N GLU A 132 13.30 -18.06 26.33
CA GLU A 132 13.92 -16.80 26.71
C GLU A 132 13.69 -15.73 25.66
N GLU A 133 13.93 -16.03 24.38
CA GLU A 133 13.64 -15.12 23.25
C GLU A 133 12.14 -14.77 23.19
N LEU A 134 11.25 -15.76 23.38
CA LEU A 134 9.81 -15.52 23.38
C LEU A 134 9.33 -14.60 24.51
N ARG A 135 10.06 -14.49 25.63
CA ARG A 135 9.72 -13.55 26.72
C ARG A 135 9.98 -12.10 26.34
N GLU A 136 11.04 -11.83 25.58
CA GLU A 136 11.44 -10.49 25.18
C GLU A 136 10.69 -9.97 23.93
N LEU A 137 10.21 -10.88 23.07
CA LEU A 137 9.51 -10.51 21.86
C LEU A 137 8.10 -9.97 22.11
N LYS A 138 7.77 -8.86 21.46
CA LYS A 138 6.40 -8.31 21.45
C LYS A 138 5.62 -8.93 20.30
N PRO A 139 4.35 -9.34 20.52
CA PRO A 139 3.51 -9.82 19.44
C PRO A 139 3.28 -8.72 18.39
N MET A 140 3.59 -9.01 17.14
CA MET A 140 3.42 -8.09 16.01
C MET A 140 2.62 -8.75 14.89
N PRO A 141 1.85 -8.00 14.10
CA PRO A 141 1.25 -8.51 12.89
C PRO A 141 2.35 -8.75 11.84
N PHE A 142 2.08 -9.64 10.90
CA PHE A 142 3.01 -9.94 9.80
C PHE A 142 3.14 -8.77 8.82
N ILE A 143 2.05 -8.03 8.60
CA ILE A 143 2.01 -6.81 7.79
C ILE A 143 1.58 -5.61 8.63
N ALA A 144 2.23 -4.48 8.44
CA ALA A 144 1.87 -3.22 9.08
C ALA A 144 2.17 -2.04 8.16
N MET A 145 1.41 -0.96 8.31
CA MET A 145 1.68 0.32 7.67
C MET A 145 2.41 1.24 8.63
N VAL A 146 3.40 1.94 8.13
CA VAL A 146 4.12 2.99 8.84
C VAL A 146 3.91 4.32 8.12
N ALA A 147 3.35 5.29 8.80
CA ALA A 147 3.18 6.66 8.30
C ALA A 147 3.06 7.64 9.47
N SER A 148 3.31 8.92 9.21
CA SER A 148 3.02 9.98 10.18
C SER A 148 1.51 10.19 10.29
N VAL A 149 1.01 10.53 11.48
CA VAL A 149 -0.39 10.90 11.71
C VAL A 149 -0.62 12.33 11.21
N ALA A 150 -1.75 12.59 10.56
CA ALA A 150 -2.20 13.92 10.22
C ALA A 150 -3.65 14.13 10.63
N SER A 151 -3.99 15.38 10.98
CA SER A 151 -5.33 15.76 11.48
C SER A 151 -6.45 15.57 10.45
N ASN A 152 -6.10 15.57 9.17
CA ASN A 152 -7.03 15.37 8.05
C ASN A 152 -7.11 13.91 7.56
N ASP A 153 -6.47 12.97 8.26
CA ASP A 153 -6.58 11.55 7.93
C ASP A 153 -8.02 11.06 8.17
N ALA A 154 -8.49 10.15 7.33
CA ALA A 154 -9.76 9.47 7.57
C ALA A 154 -9.76 8.80 8.95
N SER A 155 -10.89 8.80 9.66
CA SER A 155 -10.99 8.36 11.05
C SER A 155 -10.41 6.95 11.30
N GLY A 156 -10.58 6.02 10.36
CA GLY A 156 -10.03 4.67 10.43
C GLY A 156 -8.50 4.65 10.35
N MET A 157 -7.92 5.43 9.43
CA MET A 157 -6.48 5.56 9.27
C MET A 157 -5.86 6.29 10.48
N TYR A 158 -6.48 7.38 10.92
CA TYR A 158 -6.06 8.13 12.12
C TYR A 158 -5.98 7.23 13.35
N LYS A 159 -7.03 6.42 13.60
CA LYS A 159 -7.06 5.45 14.69
C LYS A 159 -6.00 4.36 14.54
N TYR A 160 -5.82 3.83 13.31
CA TYR A 160 -4.81 2.80 13.03
C TYR A 160 -3.40 3.30 13.34
N LEU A 161 -3.08 4.55 12.99
CA LEU A 161 -1.78 5.18 13.23
C LEU A 161 -1.59 5.67 14.69
N GLY A 162 -2.55 5.42 15.57
CA GLY A 162 -2.44 5.78 16.99
C GLY A 162 -2.81 7.23 17.31
N GLY A 163 -3.48 7.95 16.40
CA GLY A 163 -3.85 9.34 16.57
C GLY A 163 -4.78 9.63 17.77
N ALA A 164 -5.56 8.65 18.21
CA ALA A 164 -6.41 8.79 19.39
C ALA A 164 -5.66 8.66 20.74
N ALA A 165 -4.45 8.14 20.75
CA ALA A 165 -3.66 7.90 21.97
C ALA A 165 -2.88 9.14 22.44
N ASN A 166 -2.73 10.15 21.57
CA ASN A 166 -1.91 11.34 21.85
C ASN A 166 -2.72 12.58 22.29
N SER A 167 -4.02 12.44 22.52
CA SER A 167 -4.87 13.54 23.02
C SER A 167 -5.13 13.42 24.53
N LYS A 168 -4.03 13.28 25.30
CA LYS A 168 -4.03 13.47 26.75
C LYS A 168 -2.89 14.38 27.15
#